data_3a4621913447673f9d2a426679ba3f06
#
_entry.id   3a4621913447673f9d2a426679ba3f06
#
_cell.length_a   1.000
_cell.length_b   1.000
_cell.length_c   1.000
_cell.angle_alpha   90.00
_cell.angle_beta   90.00
_cell.angle_gamma   90.00
#
_symmetry.space_group_name_H-M   'P 1'
#
loop_
_entity.id
_entity.type
_entity.pdbx_description
1 polymer ?
#
loop_
_entity_poly.entity_id
_entity_poly.type
_entity_poly.pdbx_seq_one_letter_code
_entity_poly.pdbx_strand_id
1 'polypeptide(L)'
;MYAELIKLFNQIVSLDEDEELLIKESFQPRTLAKGDFFLKAGEINKHVGFIKNGLVRYFVHKNEEESTFLFTKENEFIADYQSFNKNTPTIQNIQAVEDCDLLVINYADVQHIFKNTKHGNLLGRIIIEHRFDVMVNHLLSIYLQNQEERYKHF
;
A
#
# COMPACT_ATOMS: atom_id res chain seq x y z
N MET A 1 -6.40 3.13 -18.03
CA MET A 1 -5.20 3.12 -17.17
C MET A 1 -5.49 3.59 -15.75
N TYR A 2 -6.16 4.72 -15.57
CA TYR A 2 -6.44 5.31 -14.25
C TYR A 2 -7.86 5.07 -13.72
N ALA A 3 -8.70 4.37 -14.45
CA ALA A 3 -10.13 4.26 -14.17
C ALA A 3 -10.45 3.73 -12.76
N GLU A 4 -9.79 2.66 -12.33
CA GLU A 4 -10.03 2.05 -11.02
C GLU A 4 -9.55 2.96 -9.86
N LEU A 5 -8.42 3.64 -10.05
CA LEU A 5 -7.90 4.58 -9.06
C LEU A 5 -8.86 5.77 -8.88
N ILE A 6 -9.30 6.38 -9.98
CA ILE A 6 -10.25 7.50 -9.97
C ILE A 6 -11.58 7.07 -9.36
N LYS A 7 -12.06 5.89 -9.71
CA LYS A 7 -13.28 5.31 -9.13
C LYS A 7 -13.17 5.16 -7.62
N LEU A 8 -12.04 4.66 -7.14
CA LEU A 8 -11.79 4.53 -5.70
C LEU A 8 -11.85 5.89 -5.00
N PHE A 9 -11.16 6.89 -5.56
CA PHE A 9 -11.16 8.23 -4.98
C PHE A 9 -12.54 8.88 -5.00
N ASN A 10 -13.31 8.69 -6.08
CA ASN A 10 -14.68 9.21 -6.19
C ASN A 10 -15.67 8.54 -5.24
N GLN A 11 -15.36 7.37 -4.72
CA GLN A 11 -16.15 6.75 -3.65
C GLN A 11 -15.95 7.46 -2.30
N ILE A 12 -14.84 8.16 -2.13
CA ILE A 12 -14.51 8.88 -0.90
C ILE A 12 -14.91 10.35 -0.98
N VAL A 13 -14.55 11.02 -2.07
CA VAL A 13 -14.83 12.43 -2.33
C VAL A 13 -15.21 12.61 -3.80
N SER A 14 -16.04 13.60 -4.11
CA SER A 14 -16.35 13.93 -5.52
C SER A 14 -15.21 14.77 -6.08
N LEU A 15 -14.50 14.22 -7.05
CA LEU A 15 -13.41 14.90 -7.75
C LEU A 15 -13.97 15.74 -8.90
N ASP A 16 -13.47 16.96 -9.08
CA ASP A 16 -13.70 17.74 -10.30
C ASP A 16 -12.70 17.35 -11.39
N GLU A 17 -12.85 17.91 -12.59
CA GLU A 17 -11.99 17.59 -13.74
C GLU A 17 -10.52 17.94 -13.48
N ASP A 18 -10.25 19.07 -12.83
CA ASP A 18 -8.89 19.52 -12.53
C ASP A 18 -8.22 18.60 -11.51
N GLU A 19 -8.97 18.13 -10.51
CA GLU A 19 -8.47 17.19 -9.51
C GLU A 19 -8.19 15.83 -10.13
N GLU A 20 -9.06 15.34 -11.01
CA GLU A 20 -8.82 14.08 -11.74
C GLU A 20 -7.53 14.18 -12.60
N LEU A 21 -7.37 15.31 -13.29
CA LEU A 21 -6.18 15.53 -14.12
C LEU A 21 -4.91 15.54 -13.27
N LEU A 22 -4.93 16.23 -12.14
CA LEU A 22 -3.80 16.26 -11.21
C LEU A 22 -3.41 14.86 -10.73
N ILE A 23 -4.40 14.04 -10.36
CA ILE A 23 -4.16 12.66 -9.93
C ILE A 23 -3.53 11.85 -11.06
N LYS A 24 -4.07 11.93 -12.27
CA LYS A 24 -3.53 11.21 -13.43
C LYS A 24 -2.11 11.63 -13.78
N GLU A 25 -1.78 12.90 -13.62
CA GLU A 25 -0.42 13.40 -13.86
C GLU A 25 0.56 13.00 -12.76
N SER A 26 0.07 12.80 -11.53
CA SER A 26 0.90 12.50 -10.36
C SER A 26 1.27 11.02 -10.25
N PHE A 27 0.42 10.12 -10.72
CA PHE A 27 0.64 8.68 -10.70
C PHE A 27 1.26 8.21 -12.01
N GLN A 28 2.33 7.43 -11.91
CA GLN A 28 3.04 6.89 -13.06
C GLN A 28 2.88 5.37 -13.13
N PRO A 29 2.71 4.79 -14.34
CA PRO A 29 2.66 3.34 -14.50
C PRO A 29 4.00 2.70 -14.15
N ARG A 30 3.93 1.53 -13.52
CA ARG A 30 5.09 0.71 -13.20
C ARG A 30 4.68 -0.76 -13.23
N THR A 31 5.51 -1.60 -13.83
CA THR A 31 5.29 -3.04 -13.86
C THR A 31 6.31 -3.76 -13.00
N LEU A 32 5.89 -4.84 -12.37
CA LEU A 32 6.78 -5.77 -11.66
C LEU A 32 6.55 -7.16 -12.25
N ALA A 33 7.61 -7.82 -12.67
CA ALA A 33 7.53 -9.24 -12.96
C ALA A 33 7.47 -10.03 -11.65
N LYS A 34 6.91 -11.23 -11.70
CA LYS A 34 6.91 -12.16 -10.57
C LYS A 34 8.31 -12.26 -9.98
N GLY A 35 8.42 -12.03 -8.67
CA GLY A 35 9.70 -12.06 -7.95
C GLY A 35 10.40 -10.71 -7.82
N ASP A 36 9.99 -9.69 -8.59
CA ASP A 36 10.56 -8.35 -8.48
C ASP A 36 10.14 -7.69 -7.16
N PHE A 37 11.00 -6.80 -6.67
CA PHE A 37 10.74 -6.06 -5.44
C PHE A 37 10.21 -4.67 -5.73
N PHE A 38 9.14 -4.31 -5.04
CA PHE A 38 8.72 -2.92 -4.92
C PHE A 38 9.58 -2.19 -3.89
N LEU A 39 9.95 -2.87 -2.82
CA LEU A 39 10.75 -2.33 -1.72
C LEU A 39 11.57 -3.46 -1.11
N LYS A 40 12.87 -3.19 -0.83
CA LYS A 40 13.77 -4.12 -0.15
C LYS A 40 14.17 -3.56 1.21
N ALA A 41 14.33 -4.44 2.19
CA ALA A 41 14.88 -4.09 3.50
C ALA A 41 16.21 -3.33 3.36
N GLY A 42 16.33 -2.24 4.10
CA GLY A 42 17.48 -1.33 4.04
C GLY A 42 17.31 -0.15 3.12
N GLU A 43 16.36 -0.20 2.20
CA GLU A 43 16.03 0.94 1.33
C GLU A 43 15.09 1.91 2.04
N ILE A 44 15.03 3.14 1.55
CA ILE A 44 14.01 4.12 1.93
C ILE A 44 12.86 3.99 0.96
N ASN A 45 11.64 3.86 1.47
CA ASN A 45 10.44 3.75 0.65
C ASN A 45 10.10 5.12 0.05
N LYS A 46 10.27 5.27 -1.26
CA LYS A 46 10.09 6.55 -1.96
C LYS A 46 8.77 6.68 -2.70
N HIS A 47 8.01 5.61 -2.79
CA HIS A 47 6.76 5.56 -3.55
C HIS A 47 5.66 4.85 -2.79
N VAL A 48 4.43 5.33 -2.97
CA VAL A 48 3.23 4.54 -2.71
C VAL A 48 2.79 3.93 -4.03
N GLY A 49 2.42 2.67 -4.03
CA GLY A 49 1.89 1.98 -5.21
C GLY A 49 0.41 1.68 -5.06
N PHE A 50 -0.32 1.77 -6.16
CA PHE A 50 -1.69 1.27 -6.28
C PHE A 50 -1.66 0.06 -7.20
N ILE A 51 -2.16 -1.09 -6.74
CA ILE A 51 -2.15 -2.32 -7.52
C ILE A 51 -3.35 -2.32 -8.47
N LYS A 52 -3.07 -2.28 -9.77
CA LYS A 52 -4.09 -2.44 -10.80
C LYS A 52 -4.41 -3.91 -11.05
N ASN A 53 -3.37 -4.72 -11.16
CA ASN A 53 -3.43 -6.17 -11.31
C ASN A 53 -2.28 -6.79 -10.55
N GLY A 54 -2.53 -7.93 -9.94
CA GLY A 54 -1.49 -8.73 -9.33
C GLY A 54 -1.62 -8.88 -7.83
N LEU A 55 -0.62 -9.50 -7.25
CA LEU A 55 -0.53 -9.82 -5.83
C LEU A 55 0.88 -9.58 -5.36
N VAL A 56 1.02 -8.91 -4.23
CA VAL A 56 2.30 -8.70 -3.54
C VAL A 56 2.27 -9.29 -2.15
N ARG A 57 3.44 -9.62 -1.63
CA ARG A 57 3.61 -10.04 -0.25
C ARG A 57 4.52 -9.08 0.50
N TYR A 58 4.24 -8.90 1.77
CA TYR A 58 5.10 -8.20 2.71
C TYR A 58 5.79 -9.26 3.57
N PHE A 59 7.10 -9.18 3.68
CA PHE A 59 7.83 -10.10 4.55
C PHE A 59 9.02 -9.41 5.21
N VAL A 60 9.46 -9.99 6.31
CA VAL A 60 10.68 -9.61 7.01
C VAL A 60 11.58 -10.84 7.16
N HIS A 61 12.87 -10.61 7.33
CA HIS A 61 13.80 -11.67 7.67
C HIS A 61 13.82 -11.87 9.19
N LYS A 62 13.62 -13.10 9.62
CA LYS A 62 13.66 -13.49 11.02
C LYS A 62 14.49 -14.78 11.14
N ASN A 63 15.60 -14.71 11.87
CA ASN A 63 16.49 -15.87 12.04
C ASN A 63 16.94 -16.47 10.70
N GLU A 64 17.33 -15.63 9.75
CA GLU A 64 17.77 -15.98 8.39
C GLU A 64 16.65 -16.56 7.50
N GLU A 65 15.42 -16.61 7.98
CA GLU A 65 14.26 -17.06 7.22
C GLU A 65 13.33 -15.90 6.86
N GLU A 66 12.64 -16.03 5.74
CA GLU A 66 11.60 -15.09 5.33
C GLU A 66 10.31 -15.36 6.10
N SER A 67 9.76 -14.33 6.70
CA SER A 67 8.47 -14.41 7.39
C SER A 67 7.47 -13.46 6.72
N THR A 68 6.56 -14.02 5.95
CA THR A 68 5.49 -13.27 5.28
C THR A 68 4.36 -12.96 6.26
N PHE A 69 3.98 -11.69 6.34
CA PHE A 69 2.94 -11.28 7.28
C PHE A 69 1.71 -10.64 6.62
N LEU A 70 1.77 -10.29 5.35
CA LEU A 70 0.65 -9.65 4.66
C LEU A 70 0.71 -9.91 3.16
N PHE A 71 -0.46 -10.13 2.54
CA PHE A 71 -0.65 -10.11 1.10
C PHE A 71 -1.58 -8.95 0.74
N THR A 72 -1.28 -8.27 -0.36
CA THR A 72 -2.08 -7.16 -0.87
C THR A 72 -2.38 -7.38 -2.35
N LYS A 73 -3.63 -7.16 -2.72
CA LYS A 73 -4.18 -7.47 -4.05
C LYS A 73 -4.67 -6.21 -4.78
N GLU A 74 -5.35 -6.41 -5.91
CA GLU A 74 -5.87 -5.33 -6.76
C GLU A 74 -6.71 -4.33 -5.97
N ASN A 75 -6.64 -3.09 -6.39
CA ASN A 75 -7.36 -1.94 -5.87
C ASN A 75 -6.95 -1.55 -4.44
N GLU A 76 -5.78 -1.98 -4.00
CA GLU A 76 -5.22 -1.60 -2.71
C GLU A 76 -3.88 -0.89 -2.89
N PHE A 77 -3.51 -0.08 -1.90
CA PHE A 77 -2.24 0.64 -1.87
C PHE A 77 -1.17 -0.18 -1.16
N ILE A 78 0.07 -0.05 -1.64
CA ILE A 78 1.24 -0.68 -1.04
C ILE A 78 2.30 0.36 -0.70
N ALA A 79 2.87 0.24 0.49
CA ALA A 79 4.01 1.04 0.96
C ALA A 79 4.43 0.53 2.35
N ASP A 80 5.65 0.83 2.75
CA ASP A 80 5.98 0.97 4.16
C ASP A 80 5.80 2.45 4.50
N TYR A 81 4.63 2.78 5.03
CA TYR A 81 4.24 4.17 5.25
C TYR A 81 5.17 4.89 6.22
N GLN A 82 5.68 4.21 7.23
CA GLN A 82 6.62 4.80 8.18
C GLN A 82 7.91 5.23 7.49
N SER A 83 8.51 4.34 6.69
CA SER A 83 9.70 4.64 5.89
C SER A 83 9.44 5.78 4.90
N PHE A 84 8.32 5.72 4.19
CA PHE A 84 7.90 6.72 3.21
C PHE A 84 7.73 8.10 3.85
N ASN A 85 7.04 8.17 4.98
CA ASN A 85 6.70 9.44 5.63
C ASN A 85 7.88 10.04 6.39
N LYS A 86 8.69 9.21 7.04
CA LYS A 86 9.82 9.66 7.88
C LYS A 86 11.16 9.68 7.14
N ASN A 87 11.21 9.18 5.90
CA ASN A 87 12.43 9.09 5.11
C ASN A 87 13.53 8.27 5.82
N THR A 88 13.15 7.15 6.40
CA THR A 88 14.03 6.23 7.13
C THR A 88 14.09 4.87 6.47
N PRO A 89 15.20 4.12 6.61
CA PRO A 89 15.29 2.78 6.03
C PRO A 89 14.23 1.83 6.58
N THR A 90 13.67 1.00 5.69
CA THR A 90 12.69 -0.02 6.05
C THR A 90 13.38 -1.32 6.48
N ILE A 91 12.71 -2.10 7.33
CA ILE A 91 13.07 -3.49 7.61
C ILE A 91 12.19 -4.46 6.82
N GLN A 92 11.21 -3.95 6.07
CA GLN A 92 10.25 -4.74 5.33
C GLN A 92 10.68 -4.94 3.88
N ASN A 93 10.19 -6.03 3.30
CA ASN A 93 10.30 -6.30 1.87
C ASN A 93 8.89 -6.38 1.29
N ILE A 94 8.69 -5.79 0.12
CA ILE A 94 7.45 -5.89 -0.64
C ILE A 94 7.81 -6.48 -2.00
N GLN A 95 7.30 -7.66 -2.29
CA GLN A 95 7.69 -8.46 -3.46
C GLN A 95 6.48 -8.92 -4.24
N ALA A 96 6.56 -8.86 -5.56
CA ALA A 96 5.53 -9.38 -6.44
C ALA A 96 5.47 -10.91 -6.36
N VAL A 97 4.30 -11.45 -6.05
CA VAL A 97 4.03 -12.90 -6.04
C VAL A 97 3.69 -13.39 -7.44
N GLU A 98 3.15 -12.51 -8.25
CA GLU A 98 2.83 -12.72 -9.67
C GLU A 98 3.13 -11.42 -10.41
N ASP A 99 3.03 -11.42 -11.73
CA ASP A 99 3.22 -10.21 -12.52
C ASP A 99 2.22 -9.14 -12.07
N CYS A 100 2.70 -7.92 -11.83
CA CYS A 100 1.89 -6.82 -11.30
C CYS A 100 1.95 -5.59 -12.21
N ASP A 101 0.80 -4.94 -12.37
CA ASP A 101 0.69 -3.60 -12.94
C ASP A 101 0.34 -2.63 -11.82
N LEU A 102 1.16 -1.59 -11.65
CA LEU A 102 1.02 -0.61 -10.59
C LEU A 102 0.88 0.81 -11.16
N LEU A 103 0.28 1.67 -10.38
CA LEU A 103 0.44 3.11 -10.50
C LEU A 103 1.18 3.58 -9.24
N VAL A 104 2.27 4.34 -9.42
CA VAL A 104 3.11 4.79 -8.30
C VAL A 104 3.14 6.30 -8.20
N ILE A 105 3.24 6.79 -6.98
CA ILE A 105 3.33 8.22 -6.68
C ILE A 105 4.43 8.46 -5.65
N ASN A 106 5.22 9.53 -5.84
CA ASN A 106 6.27 9.91 -4.90
C ASN A 106 5.75 10.80 -3.77
N TYR A 107 6.58 11.03 -2.76
CA TYR A 107 6.22 11.82 -1.58
C TYR A 107 5.81 13.26 -1.93
N ALA A 108 6.59 13.93 -2.78
CA ALA A 108 6.32 15.31 -3.15
C ALA A 108 4.95 15.46 -3.83
N ASP A 109 4.61 14.53 -4.73
CA ASP A 109 3.33 14.55 -5.43
C ASP A 109 2.15 14.19 -4.51
N VAL A 110 2.34 13.31 -3.54
CA VAL A 110 1.33 13.04 -2.50
C VAL A 110 1.03 14.31 -1.72
N GLN A 111 2.07 15.02 -1.26
CA GLN A 111 1.91 16.29 -0.54
C GLN A 111 1.25 17.35 -1.41
N HIS A 112 1.59 17.39 -2.69
CA HIS A 112 1.00 18.33 -3.65
C HIS A 112 -0.51 18.10 -3.80
N ILE A 113 -0.94 16.83 -3.92
CA ILE A 113 -2.36 16.47 -3.96
C ILE A 113 -3.07 16.91 -2.68
N PHE A 114 -2.47 16.64 -1.51
CA PHE A 114 -3.08 17.03 -0.24
C PHE A 114 -3.28 18.54 -0.10
N LYS A 115 -2.33 19.33 -0.61
CA LYS A 115 -2.36 20.78 -0.49
C LYS A 115 -3.21 21.48 -1.55
N ASN A 116 -3.33 20.87 -2.73
CA ASN A 116 -3.88 21.56 -3.92
C ASN A 116 -5.19 20.97 -4.42
N THR A 117 -5.77 20.03 -3.70
CA THR A 117 -7.12 19.52 -3.97
C THR A 117 -8.05 19.91 -2.83
N LYS A 118 -9.32 20.09 -3.17
CA LYS A 118 -10.33 20.57 -2.21
C LYS A 118 -10.48 19.65 -1.00
N HIS A 119 -10.40 18.33 -1.23
CA HIS A 119 -10.61 17.33 -0.20
C HIS A 119 -9.40 16.40 -0.03
N GLY A 120 -8.21 16.86 -0.38
CA GLY A 120 -6.99 16.05 -0.35
C GLY A 120 -6.67 15.47 1.03
N ASN A 121 -6.81 16.27 2.09
CA ASN A 121 -6.58 15.80 3.45
C ASN A 121 -7.61 14.77 3.90
N LEU A 122 -8.88 14.95 3.52
CA LEU A 122 -9.94 13.97 3.81
C LEU A 122 -9.66 12.65 3.08
N LEU A 123 -9.28 12.72 1.81
CA LEU A 123 -8.92 11.57 1.01
C LEU A 123 -7.79 10.76 1.65
N GLY A 124 -6.70 11.45 2.03
CA GLY A 124 -5.56 10.83 2.69
C GLY A 124 -5.92 10.20 4.03
N ARG A 125 -6.71 10.90 4.85
CA ARG A 125 -7.17 10.38 6.14
C ARG A 125 -7.97 9.09 5.99
N ILE A 126 -8.94 9.05 5.07
CA ILE A 126 -9.80 7.88 4.89
C ILE A 126 -9.00 6.68 4.36
N ILE A 127 -8.07 6.90 3.44
CA ILE A 127 -7.20 5.83 2.95
C ILE A 127 -6.36 5.25 4.09
N ILE A 128 -5.78 6.10 4.93
CA ILE A 128 -4.98 5.66 6.08
C ILE A 128 -5.84 4.97 7.14
N GLU A 129 -7.03 5.47 7.44
CA GLU A 129 -7.96 4.80 8.34
C GLU A 129 -8.31 3.40 7.85
N HIS A 130 -8.55 3.24 6.56
CA HIS A 130 -8.80 1.92 5.96
C HIS A 130 -7.61 0.98 6.15
N ARG A 131 -6.39 1.46 5.89
CA ARG A 131 -5.17 0.67 6.10
C ARG A 131 -4.99 0.30 7.57
N PHE A 132 -5.27 1.22 8.47
CA PHE A 132 -5.24 0.94 9.91
C PHE A 132 -6.20 -0.18 10.29
N ASP A 133 -7.44 -0.14 9.80
CA ASP A 133 -8.43 -1.17 10.06
C ASP A 133 -7.99 -2.53 9.51
N VAL A 134 -7.42 -2.56 8.31
CA VAL A 134 -6.88 -3.80 7.70
C VAL A 134 -5.79 -4.40 8.59
N MET A 135 -4.89 -3.57 9.10
CA MET A 135 -3.78 -4.03 9.96
C MET A 135 -4.27 -4.51 11.31
N VAL A 136 -5.24 -3.82 11.93
CA VAL A 136 -5.84 -4.24 13.20
C VAL A 136 -6.55 -5.58 13.04
N ASN A 137 -7.35 -5.73 11.99
CA ASN A 137 -8.07 -6.98 11.72
C ASN A 137 -7.10 -8.14 11.48
N HIS A 138 -6.00 -7.88 10.78
CA HIS A 138 -4.96 -8.88 10.56
C HIS A 138 -4.31 -9.32 11.89
N LEU A 139 -3.95 -8.36 12.74
CA LEU A 139 -3.37 -8.63 14.05
C LEU A 139 -4.32 -9.45 14.93
N LEU A 140 -5.60 -9.07 14.98
CA LEU A 140 -6.61 -9.80 15.74
C LEU A 140 -6.80 -11.22 15.21
N SER A 141 -6.77 -11.40 13.89
CA SER A 141 -6.85 -12.73 13.25
C SER A 141 -5.72 -13.65 13.71
N ILE A 142 -4.48 -13.16 13.74
CA ILE A 142 -3.32 -13.92 14.22
C ILE A 142 -3.50 -14.28 15.70
N TYR A 143 -3.91 -13.32 16.52
CA TYR A 143 -4.09 -13.50 17.96
C TYR A 143 -5.17 -14.54 18.27
N LEU A 144 -6.32 -14.47 17.60
CA LEU A 144 -7.42 -15.42 17.78
C LEU A 144 -7.04 -16.82 17.29
N GLN A 145 -6.32 -16.94 16.20
CA GLN A 145 -5.83 -18.22 15.68
C GLN A 145 -4.89 -18.89 16.69
N ASN A 146 -3.97 -18.13 17.29
CA ASN A 146 -3.05 -18.65 18.30
C ASN A 146 -3.80 -19.14 19.56
N GLN A 147 -4.88 -18.47 19.96
CA GLN A 147 -5.71 -18.91 21.07
C GLN A 147 -6.43 -20.21 20.76
N GLU A 148 -7.00 -20.37 19.57
CA GLU A 148 -7.64 -21.60 19.12
C GLU A 148 -6.65 -22.78 19.12
N GLU A 149 -5.42 -22.57 18.66
CA GLU A 149 -4.37 -23.58 18.73
C GLU A 149 -4.03 -23.97 20.17
N ARG A 150 -4.00 -23.00 21.09
CA ARG A 150 -3.82 -23.28 22.52
C ARG A 150 -4.92 -24.18 23.08
N TYR A 151 -6.17 -23.92 22.73
CA TYR A 151 -7.30 -24.73 23.18
C TYR A 151 -7.28 -26.14 22.59
N LYS A 152 -6.77 -26.33 21.38
CA LYS A 152 -6.65 -27.65 20.76
C LYS A 152 -5.61 -28.56 21.42
N HIS A 153 -4.68 -28.01 22.17
CA HIS A 153 -3.64 -28.75 22.89
C HIS A 153 -4.00 -29.04 24.35
N PHE A 154 -5.14 -28.60 24.79
CA PHE A 154 -5.70 -28.93 26.08
C PHE A 154 -6.88 -29.90 25.92
#